data_96eddf27003e5cb5b2a8816ddfdfc471
#
_entry.id   96eddf27003e5cb5b2a8816ddfdfc471
#
_cell.length_a   1.000
_cell.length_b   1.000
_cell.length_c   1.000
_cell.angle_alpha   90.00
_cell.angle_beta   90.00
_cell.angle_gamma   90.00
#
_symmetry.space_group_name_H-M   'P 1'
#
loop_
_entity.id
_entity.type
_entity.pdbx_description
1 polymer ?
#
loop_
_entity_poly.entity_id
_entity_poly.type
_entity_poly.pdbx_seq_one_letter_code
_entity_poly.pdbx_strand_id
1 'polypeptide(L)'
;SARIIREHPAIQEPLEGFQTGSSEAVAALLEHGSTQRRVIKDLVSSQLDCDRLDYLLRDSYSTGTSYGQLDLERILAALTLAPDGELAIHPKGLMAVEHYLVVRNLMYRSVYNHRLNVVCNWLLEQIIRLARELGPNDVWTDSTMHSWLWSAHELDLESYLANDDLRTGYHLLRWREEAPRPLADLCDRFLNRQLFKAMDVANLSK
;
A
#
# COMPACT_ATOMS: atom_id res chain seq x y z
N SER A 1 4.20 9.40 3.86
CA SER A 1 5.10 8.87 4.92
C SER A 1 6.12 9.91 5.39
N ALA A 2 6.85 10.61 4.51
CA ALA A 2 7.89 11.60 4.93
C ALA A 2 7.31 12.70 5.84
N ARG A 3 6.13 13.25 5.51
CA ARG A 3 5.43 14.23 6.33
C ARG A 3 5.13 13.70 7.74
N ILE A 4 4.68 12.45 7.85
CA ILE A 4 4.40 11.81 9.15
C ILE A 4 5.66 11.75 10.01
N ILE A 5 6.80 11.39 9.41
CA ILE A 5 8.09 11.30 10.11
C ILE A 5 8.54 12.67 10.64
N ARG A 6 8.30 13.74 9.87
CA ARG A 6 8.69 15.11 10.24
C ARG A 6 7.78 15.75 11.26
N GLU A 7 6.48 15.50 11.18
CA GLU A 7 5.48 16.29 11.90
C GLU A 7 4.78 15.55 13.04
N HIS A 8 4.72 14.19 13.00
CA HIS A 8 4.01 13.45 14.02
C HIS A 8 4.86 13.27 15.28
N PRO A 9 4.46 13.84 16.45
CA PRO A 9 5.30 13.87 17.66
C PRO A 9 5.75 12.47 18.12
N ALA A 10 4.85 11.47 18.10
CA ALA A 10 5.18 10.11 18.52
C ALA A 10 6.24 9.41 17.65
N ILE A 11 6.60 9.98 16.49
CA ILE A 11 7.64 9.47 15.60
C ILE A 11 8.84 10.42 15.61
N GLN A 12 8.60 11.71 15.51
CA GLN A 12 9.64 12.73 15.47
C GLN A 12 10.46 12.75 16.77
N GLU A 13 9.80 12.80 17.94
CA GLU A 13 10.48 12.93 19.23
C GLU A 13 11.46 11.77 19.52
N PRO A 14 11.10 10.48 19.33
CA PRO A 14 12.06 9.39 19.49
C PRO A 14 13.24 9.46 18.53
N LEU A 15 13.01 9.87 17.27
CA LEU A 15 14.08 10.01 16.28
C LEU A 15 15.04 11.13 16.63
N GLU A 16 14.52 12.30 17.03
CA GLU A 16 15.34 13.45 17.48
C GLU A 16 16.05 13.15 18.81
N GLY A 17 15.43 12.35 19.69
CA GLY A 17 16.07 11.85 20.93
C GLY A 17 17.24 10.91 20.68
N PHE A 18 17.23 10.16 19.58
CA PHE A 18 18.37 9.32 19.16
C PHE A 18 19.54 10.20 18.68
N GLN A 19 19.28 11.10 17.76
CA GLN A 19 20.24 12.06 17.22
C GLN A 19 19.52 13.24 16.58
N THR A 20 19.92 14.45 16.88
CA THR A 20 19.36 15.66 16.27
C THR A 20 19.44 15.60 14.73
N GLY A 21 18.33 15.86 14.06
CA GLY A 21 18.20 15.78 12.60
C GLY A 21 17.88 14.38 12.06
N SER A 22 17.64 13.39 12.93
CA SER A 22 17.30 12.02 12.48
C SER A 22 15.95 11.96 11.77
N SER A 23 14.96 12.71 12.19
CA SER A 23 13.65 12.75 11.55
C SER A 23 13.74 13.23 10.09
N GLU A 24 14.51 14.30 9.85
CA GLU A 24 14.75 14.79 8.50
C GLU A 24 15.56 13.78 7.65
N ALA A 25 16.62 13.20 8.24
CA ALA A 25 17.43 12.20 7.54
C ALA A 25 16.63 10.96 7.11
N VAL A 26 15.74 10.47 7.98
CA VAL A 26 14.85 9.32 7.68
C VAL A 26 13.78 9.71 6.66
N ALA A 27 13.15 10.87 6.81
CA ALA A 27 12.16 11.35 5.84
C ALA A 27 12.74 11.52 4.44
N ALA A 28 13.96 12.04 4.34
CA ALA A 28 14.67 12.23 3.07
C ALA A 28 14.96 10.91 2.33
N LEU A 29 15.08 9.77 3.03
CA LEU A 29 15.25 8.45 2.39
C LEU A 29 14.02 8.04 1.57
N LEU A 30 12.83 8.52 1.95
CA LEU A 30 11.57 8.21 1.27
C LEU A 30 11.27 9.15 0.10
N GLU A 31 12.04 10.24 -0.04
CA GLU A 31 11.86 11.25 -1.08
C GLU A 31 12.82 11.03 -2.26
N HIS A 32 12.36 11.42 -3.45
CA HIS A 32 13.21 11.39 -4.64
C HIS A 32 14.28 12.49 -4.57
N GLY A 33 15.52 12.14 -4.93
CA GLY A 33 16.61 13.11 -4.93
C GLY A 33 17.41 13.21 -3.62
N SER A 34 17.18 12.30 -2.67
CA SER A 34 17.96 12.24 -1.42
C SER A 34 19.48 12.19 -1.67
N THR A 35 20.22 12.97 -0.87
CA THR A 35 21.71 12.97 -0.82
C THR A 35 22.26 11.90 0.11
N GLN A 36 21.41 11.10 0.74
CA GLN A 36 21.79 10.02 1.63
C GLN A 36 22.57 8.92 0.90
N ARG A 37 23.31 8.10 1.65
CA ARG A 37 24.08 6.98 1.07
C ARG A 37 23.17 6.12 0.21
N ARG A 38 23.53 5.95 -1.06
CA ARG A 38 22.71 5.25 -2.05
C ARG A 38 22.33 3.84 -1.62
N VAL A 39 23.25 3.11 -0.97
CA VAL A 39 22.96 1.77 -0.44
C VAL A 39 21.79 1.74 0.55
N ILE A 40 21.68 2.73 1.45
CA ILE A 40 20.58 2.79 2.42
C ILE A 40 19.25 3.05 1.67
N LYS A 41 19.28 3.94 0.69
CA LYS A 41 18.12 4.21 -0.16
C LYS A 41 17.70 2.97 -0.94
N ASP A 42 18.66 2.21 -1.48
CA ASP A 42 18.38 0.98 -2.22
C ASP A 42 17.78 -0.11 -1.33
N LEU A 43 18.19 -0.22 -0.07
CA LEU A 43 17.60 -1.13 0.91
C LEU A 43 16.16 -0.74 1.31
N VAL A 44 15.84 0.56 1.28
CA VAL A 44 14.51 1.09 1.62
C VAL A 44 13.57 1.13 0.42
N SER A 45 14.08 1.42 -0.77
CA SER A 45 13.24 1.63 -1.96
C SER A 45 13.98 1.31 -3.24
N SER A 46 14.06 0.03 -3.60
CA SER A 46 14.63 -0.45 -4.87
C SER A 46 13.83 -1.63 -5.44
N GLN A 47 14.37 -2.32 -6.43
CA GLN A 47 13.76 -3.56 -6.95
C GLN A 47 13.96 -4.76 -6.02
N LEU A 48 14.95 -4.69 -5.14
CA LEU A 48 15.28 -5.71 -4.13
C LEU A 48 15.43 -5.02 -2.76
N ASP A 49 14.36 -4.40 -2.29
CA ASP A 49 14.32 -3.73 -1.00
C ASP A 49 13.79 -4.63 0.11
N CYS A 50 13.98 -4.20 1.35
CA CYS A 50 13.58 -4.94 2.54
C CYS A 50 12.07 -5.16 2.60
N ASP A 51 11.26 -4.19 2.17
CA ASP A 51 9.80 -4.27 2.17
C ASP A 51 9.31 -5.37 1.23
N ARG A 52 9.86 -5.45 0.01
CA ARG A 52 9.51 -6.51 -0.95
C ARG A 52 9.89 -7.90 -0.46
N LEU A 53 11.06 -8.04 0.13
CA LEU A 53 11.51 -9.31 0.69
C LEU A 53 10.62 -9.76 1.85
N ASP A 54 10.17 -8.82 2.70
CA ASP A 54 9.25 -9.11 3.80
C ASP A 54 7.85 -9.46 3.30
N TYR A 55 7.20 -8.56 2.52
CA TYR A 55 5.80 -8.78 2.22
C TYR A 55 5.55 -9.98 1.31
N LEU A 56 6.45 -10.34 0.41
CA LEU A 56 6.29 -11.54 -0.41
C LEU A 56 6.19 -12.80 0.44
N LEU A 57 7.03 -12.94 1.45
CA LEU A 57 6.99 -14.07 2.39
C LEU A 57 5.74 -14.02 3.28
N ARG A 58 5.47 -12.88 3.88
CA ARG A 58 4.35 -12.68 4.81
C ARG A 58 3.00 -12.86 4.12
N ASP A 59 2.84 -12.29 2.93
CA ASP A 59 1.59 -12.41 2.17
C ASP A 59 1.39 -13.83 1.62
N SER A 60 2.46 -14.50 1.21
CA SER A 60 2.41 -15.91 0.84
C SER A 60 1.90 -16.77 2.00
N TYR A 61 2.43 -16.56 3.18
CA TYR A 61 1.98 -17.23 4.39
C TYR A 61 0.50 -16.91 4.71
N SER A 62 0.15 -15.64 4.72
CA SER A 62 -1.20 -15.16 5.08
C SER A 62 -2.28 -15.58 4.10
N THR A 63 -1.96 -15.69 2.81
CA THR A 63 -2.88 -16.12 1.76
C THR A 63 -2.93 -17.62 1.55
N GLY A 64 -2.03 -18.38 2.21
CA GLY A 64 -1.92 -19.84 2.06
C GLY A 64 -1.38 -20.27 0.70
N THR A 65 -0.73 -19.38 -0.07
CA THR A 65 -0.10 -19.74 -1.35
C THR A 65 1.36 -20.10 -1.16
N SER A 66 1.87 -21.03 -1.95
CA SER A 66 3.29 -21.38 -1.97
C SER A 66 4.12 -20.53 -2.93
N TYR A 67 3.50 -19.63 -3.69
CA TYR A 67 4.19 -18.85 -4.72
C TYR A 67 5.18 -17.81 -4.19
N GLY A 68 5.03 -17.36 -2.95
CA GLY A 68 5.88 -16.34 -2.33
C GLY A 68 7.10 -16.89 -1.60
N GLN A 69 7.36 -18.18 -1.64
CA GLN A 69 8.54 -18.78 -1.00
C GLN A 69 9.80 -18.43 -1.78
N LEU A 70 10.73 -17.75 -1.12
CA LEU A 70 12.03 -17.35 -1.66
C LEU A 70 13.15 -17.75 -0.69
N ASP A 71 14.37 -17.95 -1.22
CA ASP A 71 15.56 -18.22 -0.42
C ASP A 71 16.15 -16.90 0.10
N LEU A 72 15.50 -16.35 1.14
CA LEU A 72 15.89 -15.07 1.73
C LEU A 72 17.32 -15.08 2.27
N GLU A 73 17.72 -16.13 2.98
CA GLU A 73 19.08 -16.23 3.54
C GLU A 73 20.14 -16.17 2.44
N ARG A 74 19.90 -16.82 1.34
CA ARG A 74 20.83 -16.81 0.21
C ARG A 74 20.89 -15.46 -0.49
N ILE A 75 19.76 -14.77 -0.60
CA ILE A 75 19.70 -13.40 -1.13
C ILE A 75 20.51 -12.48 -0.22
N LEU A 76 20.24 -12.51 1.10
CA LEU A 76 20.95 -11.67 2.07
C LEU A 76 22.45 -11.93 2.09
N ALA A 77 22.87 -13.21 2.03
CA ALA A 77 24.27 -13.58 1.96
C ALA A 77 24.98 -13.16 0.65
N ALA A 78 24.21 -12.87 -0.40
CA ALA A 78 24.73 -12.42 -1.68
C ALA A 78 24.76 -10.90 -1.82
N LEU A 79 24.13 -10.15 -0.91
CA LEU A 79 24.22 -8.69 -0.94
C LEU A 79 25.65 -8.23 -0.65
N THR A 80 26.15 -7.32 -1.44
CA THR A 80 27.48 -6.74 -1.31
C THR A 80 27.48 -5.28 -1.75
N LEU A 81 28.58 -4.59 -1.58
CA LEU A 81 28.77 -3.24 -2.10
C LEU A 81 29.71 -3.28 -3.29
N ALA A 82 29.32 -2.60 -4.36
CA ALA A 82 30.18 -2.31 -5.47
C ALA A 82 31.29 -1.28 -5.06
N PRO A 83 32.38 -1.15 -5.83
CA PRO A 83 33.47 -0.22 -5.50
C PRO A 83 33.02 1.24 -5.36
N ASP A 84 31.93 1.64 -6.02
CA ASP A 84 31.32 2.96 -5.95
C ASP A 84 30.33 3.14 -4.75
N GLY A 85 30.18 2.07 -3.93
CA GLY A 85 29.31 2.07 -2.75
C GLY A 85 27.84 1.79 -3.06
N GLU A 86 27.48 1.40 -4.28
CA GLU A 86 26.13 0.96 -4.63
C GLU A 86 25.85 -0.47 -4.13
N LEU A 87 24.58 -0.78 -3.88
CA LEU A 87 24.14 -2.13 -3.55
C LEU A 87 24.34 -3.03 -4.78
N ALA A 88 25.01 -4.15 -4.59
CA ALA A 88 25.30 -5.12 -5.64
C ALA A 88 25.01 -6.55 -5.18
N ILE A 89 24.89 -7.45 -6.13
CA ILE A 89 24.69 -8.89 -5.89
C ILE A 89 25.96 -9.64 -6.30
N HIS A 90 26.50 -10.39 -5.37
CA HIS A 90 27.61 -11.30 -5.68
C HIS A 90 27.17 -12.37 -6.69
N PRO A 91 27.95 -12.71 -7.72
CA PRO A 91 27.56 -13.68 -8.78
C PRO A 91 27.02 -15.02 -8.26
N LYS A 92 27.53 -15.50 -7.12
CA LYS A 92 27.06 -16.74 -6.49
C LYS A 92 25.59 -16.69 -6.01
N GLY A 93 25.02 -15.50 -5.86
CA GLY A 93 23.62 -15.29 -5.46
C GLY A 93 22.65 -15.04 -6.60
N LEU A 94 23.14 -14.98 -7.84
CA LEU A 94 22.32 -14.61 -9.01
C LEU A 94 21.07 -15.50 -9.15
N MET A 95 21.23 -16.82 -8.99
CA MET A 95 20.12 -17.77 -9.05
C MET A 95 19.01 -17.48 -8.02
N ALA A 96 19.38 -17.05 -6.81
CA ALA A 96 18.40 -16.71 -5.78
C ALA A 96 17.65 -15.41 -6.13
N VAL A 97 18.32 -14.44 -6.76
CA VAL A 97 17.68 -13.21 -7.25
C VAL A 97 16.79 -13.47 -8.46
N GLU A 98 17.20 -14.32 -9.39
CA GLU A 98 16.35 -14.75 -10.51
C GLU A 98 15.09 -15.46 -9.99
N HIS A 99 15.24 -16.37 -9.03
CA HIS A 99 14.11 -17.02 -8.36
C HIS A 99 13.19 -15.99 -7.70
N TYR A 100 13.72 -15.01 -6.98
CA TYR A 100 12.96 -13.90 -6.41
C TYR A 100 12.12 -13.16 -7.46
N LEU A 101 12.67 -12.85 -8.63
CA LEU A 101 11.93 -12.18 -9.70
C LEU A 101 10.76 -13.03 -10.22
N VAL A 102 10.94 -14.34 -10.32
CA VAL A 102 9.88 -15.29 -10.68
C VAL A 102 8.81 -15.34 -9.61
N VAL A 103 9.20 -15.49 -8.35
CA VAL A 103 8.30 -15.48 -7.18
C VAL A 103 7.48 -14.20 -7.13
N ARG A 104 8.11 -13.05 -7.27
CA ARG A 104 7.44 -11.75 -7.33
C ARG A 104 6.38 -11.71 -8.44
N ASN A 105 6.74 -12.12 -9.65
CA ASN A 105 5.80 -12.15 -10.77
C ASN A 105 4.60 -13.07 -10.49
N LEU A 106 4.83 -14.25 -9.92
CA LEU A 106 3.77 -15.18 -9.55
C LEU A 106 2.84 -14.59 -8.47
N MET A 107 3.39 -13.96 -7.43
CA MET A 107 2.60 -13.31 -6.38
C MET A 107 1.78 -12.15 -6.94
N TYR A 108 2.36 -11.32 -7.82
CA TYR A 108 1.61 -10.26 -8.49
C TYR A 108 0.43 -10.80 -9.29
N ARG A 109 0.60 -11.87 -10.03
CA ARG A 109 -0.48 -12.46 -10.85
C ARG A 109 -1.53 -13.20 -10.01
N SER A 110 -1.09 -13.92 -8.97
CA SER A 110 -1.97 -14.84 -8.23
C SER A 110 -2.65 -14.18 -7.02
N VAL A 111 -2.02 -13.16 -6.42
CA VAL A 111 -2.50 -12.52 -5.20
C VAL A 111 -2.88 -11.07 -5.47
N TYR A 112 -1.91 -10.20 -5.81
CA TYR A 112 -2.16 -8.75 -5.85
C TYR A 112 -3.06 -8.34 -7.02
N ASN A 113 -2.85 -8.89 -8.21
CA ASN A 113 -3.68 -8.65 -9.40
C ASN A 113 -4.75 -9.74 -9.60
N HIS A 114 -5.07 -10.50 -8.55
CA HIS A 114 -6.17 -11.43 -8.65
C HIS A 114 -7.47 -10.69 -8.99
N ARG A 115 -8.23 -11.22 -9.96
CA ARG A 115 -9.44 -10.56 -10.50
C ARG A 115 -10.42 -10.08 -9.43
N LEU A 116 -10.56 -10.82 -8.32
CA LEU A 116 -11.46 -10.43 -7.23
C LEU A 116 -10.93 -9.21 -6.49
N ASN A 117 -9.62 -9.11 -6.23
CA ASN A 117 -9.00 -7.94 -5.59
C ASN A 117 -9.16 -6.70 -6.48
N VAL A 118 -8.94 -6.85 -7.78
CA VAL A 118 -9.13 -5.75 -8.74
C VAL A 118 -10.58 -5.25 -8.73
N VAL A 119 -11.55 -6.17 -8.71
CA VAL A 119 -12.98 -5.80 -8.67
C VAL A 119 -13.36 -5.19 -7.32
N CYS A 120 -12.84 -5.70 -6.19
CA CYS A 120 -13.07 -5.11 -4.87
C CYS A 120 -12.53 -3.69 -4.79
N ASN A 121 -11.30 -3.46 -5.23
CA ASN A 121 -10.70 -2.13 -5.24
C ASN A 121 -11.48 -1.16 -6.12
N TRP A 122 -11.85 -1.59 -7.33
CA TRP A 122 -12.69 -0.82 -8.22
C TRP A 122 -14.05 -0.48 -7.58
N LEU A 123 -14.70 -1.46 -6.93
CA LEU A 123 -16.00 -1.25 -6.29
C LEU A 123 -15.89 -0.24 -5.15
N LEU A 124 -14.84 -0.35 -4.32
CA LEU A 124 -14.60 0.62 -3.25
C LEU A 124 -14.34 2.03 -3.81
N GLU A 125 -13.56 2.13 -4.89
CA GLU A 125 -13.37 3.41 -5.59
C GLU A 125 -14.69 4.01 -6.10
N GLN A 126 -15.58 3.18 -6.68
CA GLN A 126 -16.90 3.66 -7.13
C GLN A 126 -17.77 4.13 -5.96
N ILE A 127 -17.73 3.43 -4.81
CA ILE A 127 -18.44 3.83 -3.60
C ILE A 127 -17.97 5.22 -3.14
N ILE A 128 -16.66 5.41 -2.99
CA ILE A 128 -16.08 6.68 -2.55
C ILE A 128 -16.40 7.81 -3.56
N ARG A 129 -16.27 7.54 -4.85
CA ARG A 129 -16.60 8.52 -5.91
C ARG A 129 -18.07 8.92 -5.84
N LEU A 130 -18.98 7.95 -5.75
CA LEU A 130 -20.41 8.24 -5.69
C LEU A 130 -20.79 8.97 -4.41
N ALA A 131 -20.19 8.63 -3.26
CA ALA A 131 -20.39 9.37 -2.02
C ALA A 131 -19.99 10.84 -2.15
N ARG A 132 -18.85 11.11 -2.82
CA ARG A 132 -18.40 12.48 -3.11
C ARG A 132 -19.35 13.24 -4.04
N GLU A 133 -19.86 12.60 -5.08
CA GLU A 133 -20.79 13.17 -6.06
C GLU A 133 -22.15 13.50 -5.45
N LEU A 134 -22.68 12.66 -4.57
CA LEU A 134 -23.93 12.90 -3.85
C LEU A 134 -23.83 14.08 -2.88
N GLY A 135 -22.68 14.29 -2.29
CA GLY A 135 -22.40 15.45 -1.43
C GLY A 135 -22.79 15.25 0.04
N PRO A 136 -22.39 16.20 0.90
CA PRO A 136 -22.51 16.09 2.35
C PRO A 136 -23.94 16.19 2.89
N ASN A 137 -24.91 16.63 2.09
CA ASN A 137 -26.29 16.72 2.51
C ASN A 137 -27.03 15.38 2.39
N ASP A 138 -26.60 14.52 1.46
CA ASP A 138 -27.26 13.25 1.14
C ASP A 138 -26.51 12.03 1.70
N VAL A 139 -25.26 12.22 2.11
CA VAL A 139 -24.40 11.13 2.62
C VAL A 139 -23.92 11.47 4.01
N TRP A 140 -24.35 10.69 4.99
CA TRP A 140 -23.87 10.86 6.34
C TRP A 140 -22.38 10.53 6.48
N THR A 141 -21.67 11.38 7.20
CA THR A 141 -20.26 11.14 7.58
C THR A 141 -19.98 11.71 8.96
N ASP A 142 -18.99 11.15 9.64
CA ASP A 142 -18.36 11.86 10.76
C ASP A 142 -17.41 12.96 10.24
N SER A 143 -16.85 13.77 11.15
CA SER A 143 -15.97 14.90 10.78
C SER A 143 -14.72 14.46 10.01
N THR A 144 -14.13 13.31 10.37
CA THR A 144 -12.93 12.78 9.72
C THR A 144 -13.24 12.35 8.28
N MET A 145 -14.26 11.53 8.08
CA MET A 145 -14.66 11.08 6.74
C MET A 145 -15.16 12.25 5.89
N HIS A 146 -15.83 13.23 6.50
CA HIS A 146 -16.22 14.47 5.81
C HIS A 146 -14.99 15.18 5.22
N SER A 147 -13.96 15.39 6.02
CA SER A 147 -12.72 16.02 5.56
C SER A 147 -12.03 15.21 4.46
N TRP A 148 -12.01 13.89 4.56
CA TRP A 148 -11.46 13.00 3.55
C TRP A 148 -12.21 13.07 2.20
N LEU A 149 -13.54 13.17 2.23
CA LEU A 149 -14.34 13.20 1.00
C LEU A 149 -14.34 14.56 0.33
N TRP A 150 -14.46 15.65 1.11
CA TRP A 150 -14.74 16.97 0.54
C TRP A 150 -13.71 18.06 0.83
N SER A 151 -12.76 17.82 1.76
CA SER A 151 -11.68 18.77 2.12
C SER A 151 -10.30 18.13 2.09
N ALA A 152 -10.06 17.16 1.21
CA ALA A 152 -8.83 16.36 1.20
C ALA A 152 -7.52 17.17 1.03
N HIS A 153 -7.59 18.35 0.39
CA HIS A 153 -6.46 19.27 0.24
C HIS A 153 -6.12 20.09 1.50
N GLU A 154 -7.03 20.10 2.49
CA GLU A 154 -6.88 20.79 3.77
C GLU A 154 -6.70 19.81 4.94
N LEU A 155 -6.52 18.50 4.66
CA LEU A 155 -6.35 17.50 5.70
C LEU A 155 -5.11 17.74 6.53
N ASP A 156 -5.32 17.95 7.82
CA ASP A 156 -4.24 17.89 8.81
C ASP A 156 -3.79 16.44 9.03
N LEU A 157 -2.66 16.26 9.68
CA LEU A 157 -2.05 14.96 9.87
C LEU A 157 -2.89 14.04 10.76
N GLU A 158 -3.54 14.57 11.80
CA GLU A 158 -4.39 13.78 12.70
C GLU A 158 -5.62 13.26 11.97
N SER A 159 -6.32 14.13 11.24
CA SER A 159 -7.46 13.73 10.41
C SER A 159 -7.05 12.72 9.33
N TYR A 160 -5.85 12.86 8.77
CA TYR A 160 -5.32 11.88 7.83
C TYR A 160 -5.15 10.50 8.48
N LEU A 161 -4.54 10.42 9.65
CA LEU A 161 -4.26 9.17 10.35
C LEU A 161 -5.51 8.57 11.03
N ALA A 162 -6.50 9.40 11.36
CA ALA A 162 -7.72 8.95 12.03
C ALA A 162 -8.67 8.16 11.11
N ASN A 163 -8.46 8.17 9.79
CA ASN A 163 -9.30 7.39 8.86
C ASN A 163 -8.63 6.04 8.57
N ASP A 164 -8.93 5.06 9.39
CA ASP A 164 -8.51 3.68 9.27
C ASP A 164 -9.57 2.78 8.61
N ASP A 165 -9.25 1.48 8.49
CA ASP A 165 -10.15 0.48 7.92
C ASP A 165 -11.42 0.31 8.75
N LEU A 166 -11.36 0.47 10.08
CA LEU A 166 -12.51 0.35 10.95
C LEU A 166 -13.49 1.49 10.73
N ARG A 167 -12.98 2.73 10.65
CA ARG A 167 -13.80 3.90 10.36
C ARG A 167 -14.42 3.83 8.98
N THR A 168 -13.64 3.47 7.97
CA THR A 168 -14.15 3.27 6.60
C THR A 168 -15.21 2.17 6.57
N GLY A 169 -14.96 1.03 7.21
CA GLY A 169 -15.91 -0.07 7.32
C GLY A 169 -17.21 0.32 8.00
N TYR A 170 -17.15 1.13 9.06
CA TYR A 170 -18.33 1.67 9.74
C TYR A 170 -19.16 2.58 8.83
N HIS A 171 -18.52 3.45 8.03
CA HIS A 171 -19.23 4.27 7.05
C HIS A 171 -19.90 3.43 5.97
N LEU A 172 -19.24 2.40 5.45
CA LEU A 172 -19.85 1.48 4.48
C LEU A 172 -21.11 0.79 5.05
N LEU A 173 -21.07 0.37 6.33
CA LEU A 173 -22.22 -0.22 7.00
C LEU A 173 -23.39 0.78 7.10
N ARG A 174 -23.13 2.01 7.52
CA ARG A 174 -24.14 3.06 7.61
C ARG A 174 -24.69 3.46 6.25
N TRP A 175 -23.84 3.64 5.25
CA TRP A 175 -24.26 4.00 3.90
C TRP A 175 -25.13 2.92 3.26
N ARG A 176 -24.86 1.64 3.55
CA ARG A 176 -25.78 0.55 3.14
C ARG A 176 -27.20 0.75 3.64
N GLU A 177 -27.38 1.29 4.85
CA GLU A 177 -28.66 1.41 5.52
C GLU A 177 -29.33 2.79 5.30
N GLU A 178 -28.55 3.85 5.23
CA GLU A 178 -29.05 5.23 5.32
C GLU A 178 -28.86 6.04 4.03
N ALA A 179 -27.94 5.65 3.13
CA ALA A 179 -27.65 6.44 1.95
C ALA A 179 -28.67 6.24 0.82
N PRO A 180 -28.70 7.14 -0.18
CA PRO A 180 -29.48 6.93 -1.41
C PRO A 180 -29.20 5.59 -2.07
N ARG A 181 -30.23 4.95 -2.64
CA ARG A 181 -30.18 3.57 -3.17
C ARG A 181 -28.93 3.24 -3.99
N PRO A 182 -28.48 4.05 -4.96
CA PRO A 182 -27.28 3.68 -5.74
C PRO A 182 -26.02 3.46 -4.89
N LEU A 183 -25.81 4.28 -3.85
CA LEU A 183 -24.69 4.14 -2.94
C LEU A 183 -24.92 2.96 -1.98
N ALA A 184 -26.10 2.81 -1.43
CA ALA A 184 -26.48 1.70 -0.54
C ALA A 184 -26.27 0.34 -1.24
N ASP A 185 -26.70 0.20 -2.48
CA ASP A 185 -26.55 -1.03 -3.28
C ASP A 185 -25.07 -1.39 -3.52
N LEU A 186 -24.21 -0.40 -3.79
CA LEU A 186 -22.76 -0.66 -3.95
C LEU A 186 -22.11 -1.08 -2.63
N CYS A 187 -22.49 -0.43 -1.52
CA CYS A 187 -22.01 -0.80 -0.17
C CYS A 187 -22.44 -2.22 0.19
N ASP A 188 -23.70 -2.58 -0.05
CA ASP A 188 -24.21 -3.93 0.19
C ASP A 188 -23.43 -4.99 -0.61
N ARG A 189 -23.18 -4.72 -1.90
CA ARG A 189 -22.38 -5.60 -2.74
C ARG A 189 -20.95 -5.79 -2.21
N PHE A 190 -20.30 -4.71 -1.77
CA PHE A 190 -18.96 -4.76 -1.21
C PHE A 190 -18.91 -5.58 0.08
N LEU A 191 -19.78 -5.27 1.02
CA LEU A 191 -19.85 -5.91 2.35
C LEU A 191 -20.22 -7.39 2.28
N ASN A 192 -21.13 -7.75 1.39
CA ASN A 192 -21.60 -9.13 1.19
C ASN A 192 -20.86 -9.88 0.07
N ARG A 193 -19.77 -9.32 -0.46
CA ARG A 193 -18.94 -9.92 -1.53
C ARG A 193 -19.72 -10.32 -2.78
N GLN A 194 -20.80 -9.57 -3.10
CA GLN A 194 -21.56 -9.72 -4.32
C GLN A 194 -20.90 -8.96 -5.49
N LEU A 195 -19.69 -9.37 -5.82
CA LEU A 195 -18.81 -8.65 -6.72
C LEU A 195 -19.27 -8.76 -8.18
N PHE A 196 -18.98 -7.72 -8.94
CA PHE A 196 -19.16 -7.75 -10.39
C PHE A 196 -18.19 -8.74 -11.04
N LYS A 197 -18.62 -9.31 -12.18
CA LYS A 197 -17.77 -10.21 -12.94
C LYS A 197 -16.82 -9.41 -13.83
N ALA A 198 -15.51 -9.51 -13.56
CA ALA A 198 -14.50 -8.96 -14.46
C ALA A 198 -14.45 -9.80 -15.75
N MET A 199 -14.44 -9.13 -16.89
CA MET A 199 -14.25 -9.76 -18.21
C MET A 199 -13.05 -9.10 -18.89
N ASP A 200 -12.19 -9.93 -19.50
CA ASP A 200 -11.09 -9.45 -20.33
C ASP A 200 -11.62 -9.07 -21.71
N VAL A 201 -11.62 -7.77 -22.00
CA VAL A 201 -12.15 -7.22 -23.26
C VAL A 201 -11.23 -7.53 -24.45
N ALA A 202 -9.93 -7.77 -24.22
CA ALA A 202 -8.99 -8.10 -25.29
C ALA A 202 -9.32 -9.42 -25.98
N ASN A 203 -10.10 -10.31 -25.34
CA ASN A 203 -10.56 -11.58 -25.90
C ASN A 203 -11.97 -11.53 -26.51
N LEU A 204 -12.65 -10.37 -26.48
CA LEU A 204 -14.00 -10.21 -27.06
C LEU A 204 -13.99 -9.85 -28.56
N SER A 205 -12.82 -9.59 -29.14
CA SER A 205 -12.64 -9.21 -30.56
C SER A 205 -12.20 -10.37 -31.46
N LYS A 206 -12.52 -11.64 -31.08
CA LYS A 206 -12.33 -12.81 -31.93
C LYS A 206 -13.66 -13.47 -32.24
#